data_2b35c04c49cf7ac7099ca616b2d5e142
#
_entry.id   2b35c04c49cf7ac7099ca616b2d5e142
#
_cell.length_a   1.000
_cell.length_b   1.000
_cell.length_c   1.000
_cell.angle_alpha   90.00
_cell.angle_beta   90.00
_cell.angle_gamma   90.00
#
_symmetry.space_group_name_H-M   'P 1'
#
loop_
_entity.id
_entity.type
_entity.pdbx_description
1 polymer ?
#
loop_
_entity_poly.entity_id
_entity_poly.type
_entity_poly.pdbx_seq_one_letter_code
_entity_poly.pdbx_strand_id
1 'polypeptide(L)'
;MEILSPAGSPDSLIAAVRSGADAVYLGGSAFSARAAAKNFDDDALRQAVEYCHARGVKVYLALNTLLRQEELPVAMELAEYACSLAVDALIVQDPGLIALLRERAPELKLNASTQMSITNPAGARLLAKNGFARVVLARELSLSQIREIKEGTKDTPIEIESFVHGALCMSVSGQCYFSSVLGSRSGNRGMCAQPCRLPFSVPGGTGHDLSLKDLSMIARISELENAGVTSAKIEGRMKRPEYVAAATAACRYSADGQPIPLELTENLSAVFSRSGFTTGYPDGKLGREMFGIRSDRKSVV
;
A
#
# COMPACT_ATOMS: atom_id res chain seq x y z
N MET A 1 -1.73 -17.05 2.03
CA MET A 1 -1.42 -15.66 1.59
C MET A 1 -1.17 -14.77 2.80
N GLU A 2 -0.14 -13.91 2.80
CA GLU A 2 0.11 -12.93 3.87
C GLU A 2 -0.90 -11.78 3.79
N ILE A 3 -1.52 -11.41 4.91
CA ILE A 3 -2.36 -10.21 5.02
C ILE A 3 -1.53 -9.08 5.58
N LEU A 4 -1.22 -8.09 4.71
CA LEU A 4 -0.42 -6.92 5.05
C LEU A 4 -1.30 -5.71 5.32
N SER A 5 -1.38 -5.32 6.60
CA SER A 5 -2.26 -4.26 7.08
C SER A 5 -1.58 -2.91 7.24
N PRO A 6 -2.28 -1.80 7.00
CA PRO A 6 -1.75 -0.47 7.24
C PRO A 6 -1.76 -0.11 8.74
N ALA A 7 -0.68 0.51 9.21
CA ALA A 7 -0.63 1.11 10.54
C ALA A 7 -0.16 2.57 10.41
N GLY A 8 -1.10 3.51 10.56
CA GLY A 8 -0.81 4.95 10.52
C GLY A 8 -0.75 5.60 11.91
N SER A 9 -1.03 4.81 12.96
CA SER A 9 -0.96 5.18 14.37
C SER A 9 -0.84 3.93 15.23
N PRO A 10 -0.42 4.05 16.51
CA PRO A 10 -0.43 2.94 17.46
C PRO A 10 -1.79 2.23 17.58
N ASP A 11 -2.90 2.98 17.62
CA ASP A 11 -4.24 2.39 17.68
C ASP A 11 -4.56 1.56 16.44
N SER A 12 -4.20 2.06 15.25
CA SER A 12 -4.38 1.33 13.99
C SER A 12 -3.51 0.08 13.93
N LEU A 13 -2.30 0.11 14.49
CA LEU A 13 -1.42 -1.05 14.61
C LEU A 13 -2.06 -2.14 15.49
N ILE A 14 -2.54 -1.76 16.68
CA ILE A 14 -3.22 -2.69 17.58
C ILE A 14 -4.45 -3.29 16.92
N ALA A 15 -5.24 -2.47 16.21
CA ALA A 15 -6.42 -2.92 15.47
C ALA A 15 -6.04 -3.93 14.38
N ALA A 16 -4.99 -3.68 13.59
CA ALA A 16 -4.48 -4.60 12.57
C ALA A 16 -4.08 -5.96 13.14
N VAL A 17 -3.24 -5.94 14.18
CA VAL A 17 -2.72 -7.17 14.81
C VAL A 17 -3.84 -8.01 15.42
N ARG A 18 -4.78 -7.37 16.15
CA ARG A 18 -5.93 -8.06 16.77
C ARG A 18 -6.93 -8.62 15.76
N SER A 19 -6.93 -8.06 14.55
CA SER A 19 -7.82 -8.50 13.45
C SER A 19 -7.19 -9.54 12.52
N GLY A 20 -6.02 -10.07 12.85
CA GLY A 20 -5.40 -11.20 12.15
C GLY A 20 -4.46 -10.79 11.00
N ALA A 21 -3.80 -9.65 11.10
CA ALA A 21 -2.71 -9.30 10.20
C ALA A 21 -1.49 -10.22 10.41
N ASP A 22 -0.89 -10.71 9.33
CA ASP A 22 0.40 -11.43 9.36
C ASP A 22 1.58 -10.46 9.35
N ALA A 23 1.36 -9.27 8.79
CA ALA A 23 2.34 -8.19 8.76
C ALA A 23 1.64 -6.82 8.81
N VAL A 24 2.35 -5.82 9.33
CA VAL A 24 1.92 -4.43 9.28
C VAL A 24 2.94 -3.58 8.53
N TYR A 25 2.48 -2.54 7.82
CA TYR A 25 3.37 -1.54 7.26
C TYR A 25 3.06 -0.16 7.81
N LEU A 26 4.10 0.53 8.24
CA LEU A 26 4.01 1.81 8.91
C LEU A 26 5.04 2.79 8.36
N GLY A 27 4.99 4.04 8.76
CA GLY A 27 5.97 5.07 8.39
C GLY A 27 6.60 5.67 9.62
N GLY A 28 7.88 6.00 9.52
CA GLY A 28 8.57 6.84 10.50
C GLY A 28 8.12 8.31 10.40
N SER A 29 8.68 9.16 11.24
CA SER A 29 8.43 10.61 11.26
C SER A 29 8.78 11.32 9.95
N ALA A 30 9.65 10.73 9.12
CA ALA A 30 10.10 11.27 7.84
C ALA A 30 10.07 10.23 6.71
N PHE A 31 10.26 10.71 5.46
CA PHE A 31 10.48 9.92 4.24
C PHE A 31 9.40 8.92 3.88
N SER A 32 8.18 9.13 4.35
CA SER A 32 7.03 8.27 4.05
C SER A 32 6.03 8.96 3.12
N ALA A 33 5.52 8.22 2.13
CA ALA A 33 4.50 8.71 1.18
C ALA A 33 3.12 8.99 1.83
N ARG A 34 3.03 9.01 3.14
CA ARG A 34 1.85 9.41 3.93
C ARG A 34 2.28 10.34 5.07
N ALA A 35 2.88 11.48 4.73
CA ALA A 35 3.37 12.46 5.69
C ALA A 35 2.27 12.99 6.65
N ALA A 36 1.01 13.01 6.24
CA ALA A 36 -0.12 13.45 7.07
C ALA A 36 -0.68 12.36 8.01
N ALA A 37 -0.18 11.13 7.99
CA ALA A 37 -0.47 10.15 9.03
C ALA A 37 0.21 10.56 10.34
N LYS A 38 -0.26 10.06 11.49
CA LYS A 38 0.42 10.32 12.79
C LYS A 38 1.86 9.80 12.78
N ASN A 39 2.09 8.71 11.99
CA ASN A 39 3.36 8.02 11.88
C ASN A 39 3.96 7.63 13.26
N PHE A 40 5.18 7.11 13.25
CA PHE A 40 5.84 6.61 14.45
C PHE A 40 7.16 7.35 14.63
N ASP A 41 7.34 8.00 15.79
CA ASP A 41 8.66 8.43 16.22
C ASP A 41 9.49 7.22 16.68
N ASP A 42 10.72 7.44 17.10
CA ASP A 42 11.65 6.37 17.41
C ASP A 42 11.16 5.47 18.56
N ASP A 43 10.58 6.06 19.60
CA ASP A 43 10.03 5.30 20.74
C ASP A 43 8.76 4.52 20.35
N ALA A 44 7.87 5.14 19.59
CA ALA A 44 6.67 4.48 19.08
C ALA A 44 7.02 3.36 18.10
N LEU A 45 8.07 3.55 17.27
CA LEU A 45 8.55 2.52 16.35
C LEU A 45 9.09 1.31 17.12
N ARG A 46 9.90 1.53 18.13
CA ARG A 46 10.41 0.45 19.00
C ARG A 46 9.27 -0.33 19.65
N GLN A 47 8.31 0.38 20.28
CA GLN A 47 7.14 -0.25 20.89
C GLN A 47 6.28 -1.02 19.88
N ALA A 48 6.15 -0.49 18.65
CA ALA A 48 5.41 -1.14 17.57
C ALA A 48 6.05 -2.48 17.16
N VAL A 49 7.38 -2.50 16.99
CA VAL A 49 8.14 -3.72 16.66
C VAL A 49 8.01 -4.75 17.78
N GLU A 50 8.26 -4.37 19.04
CA GLU A 50 8.12 -5.25 20.19
C GLU A 50 6.71 -5.84 20.31
N TYR A 51 5.67 -5.00 20.14
CA TYR A 51 4.28 -5.43 20.21
C TYR A 51 3.92 -6.44 19.11
N CYS A 52 4.37 -6.19 17.89
CA CYS A 52 4.11 -7.04 16.74
C CYS A 52 4.86 -8.37 16.84
N HIS A 53 6.17 -8.33 17.10
CA HIS A 53 7.01 -9.52 17.17
C HIS A 53 6.59 -10.45 18.31
N ALA A 54 6.19 -9.92 19.47
CA ALA A 54 5.63 -10.72 20.56
C ALA A 54 4.34 -11.48 20.18
N ARG A 55 3.74 -11.17 19.01
CA ARG A 55 2.53 -11.80 18.46
C ARG A 55 2.76 -12.50 17.13
N GLY A 56 4.02 -12.64 16.71
CA GLY A 56 4.38 -13.27 15.43
C GLY A 56 4.02 -12.45 14.19
N VAL A 57 3.77 -11.14 14.34
CA VAL A 57 3.41 -10.24 13.25
C VAL A 57 4.65 -9.49 12.78
N LYS A 58 4.91 -9.48 11.46
CA LYS A 58 6.04 -8.76 10.86
C LYS A 58 5.79 -7.27 10.77
N VAL A 59 6.88 -6.49 10.76
CA VAL A 59 6.84 -5.03 10.63
C VAL A 59 7.65 -4.59 9.40
N TYR A 60 7.00 -3.84 8.49
CA TYR A 60 7.65 -3.25 7.32
C TYR A 60 7.64 -1.73 7.42
N LEU A 61 8.82 -1.11 7.46
CA LEU A 61 8.97 0.35 7.54
C LEU A 61 9.00 0.97 6.14
N ALA A 62 8.14 1.95 5.90
CA ALA A 62 8.07 2.66 4.62
C ALA A 62 9.01 3.88 4.60
N LEU A 63 10.09 3.77 3.83
CA LEU A 63 11.03 4.82 3.41
C LEU A 63 10.86 5.05 1.90
N ASN A 64 9.66 5.40 1.48
CA ASN A 64 9.24 5.27 0.10
C ASN A 64 8.92 6.62 -0.57
N THR A 65 9.71 7.64 -0.30
CA THR A 65 9.75 8.90 -1.04
C THR A 65 11.03 9.00 -1.87
N LEU A 66 11.05 9.82 -2.90
CA LEU A 66 12.29 10.26 -3.53
C LEU A 66 13.02 11.23 -2.60
N LEU A 67 14.33 11.13 -2.52
CA LEU A 67 15.17 11.87 -1.60
C LEU A 67 16.04 12.88 -2.34
N ARG A 68 16.31 14.01 -1.68
CA ARG A 68 17.34 14.94 -2.09
C ARG A 68 18.67 14.52 -1.49
N GLN A 69 19.77 15.02 -2.06
CA GLN A 69 21.12 14.64 -1.63
C GLN A 69 21.33 14.88 -0.12
N GLU A 70 20.85 16.00 0.40
CA GLU A 70 20.98 16.35 1.81
C GLU A 70 20.11 15.51 2.77
N GLU A 71 19.11 14.79 2.23
CA GLU A 71 18.21 13.93 3.00
C GLU A 71 18.75 12.49 3.15
N LEU A 72 19.66 12.07 2.27
CA LEU A 72 20.20 10.71 2.29
C LEU A 72 20.84 10.31 3.62
N PRO A 73 21.67 11.15 4.28
CA PRO A 73 22.23 10.79 5.59
C PRO A 73 21.16 10.49 6.63
N VAL A 74 20.15 11.34 6.74
CA VAL A 74 19.07 11.17 7.72
C VAL A 74 18.20 9.94 7.40
N ALA A 75 17.99 9.65 6.12
CA ALA A 75 17.28 8.45 5.70
C ALA A 75 18.08 7.17 6.04
N MET A 76 19.41 7.22 5.93
CA MET A 76 20.29 6.12 6.36
C MET A 76 20.27 5.93 7.87
N GLU A 77 20.32 6.99 8.67
CA GLU A 77 20.20 6.91 10.14
C GLU A 77 18.88 6.23 10.55
N LEU A 78 17.76 6.59 9.91
CA LEU A 78 16.49 5.95 10.17
C LEU A 78 16.47 4.47 9.74
N ALA A 79 17.13 4.13 8.63
CA ALA A 79 17.27 2.74 8.20
C ALA A 79 18.15 1.92 9.16
N GLU A 80 19.26 2.48 9.64
CA GLU A 80 20.14 1.86 10.64
C GLU A 80 19.39 1.64 11.96
N TYR A 81 18.61 2.62 12.40
CA TYR A 81 17.76 2.49 13.57
C TYR A 81 16.72 1.37 13.39
N ALA A 82 16.05 1.32 12.24
CA ALA A 82 15.11 0.24 11.93
C ALA A 82 15.77 -1.15 11.96
N CYS A 83 17.00 -1.26 11.44
CA CYS A 83 17.81 -2.49 11.53
C CYS A 83 18.09 -2.87 12.99
N SER A 84 18.45 -1.91 13.84
CA SER A 84 18.74 -2.16 15.28
C SER A 84 17.52 -2.68 16.03
N LEU A 85 16.31 -2.33 15.56
CA LEU A 85 15.03 -2.83 16.08
C LEU A 85 14.60 -4.16 15.47
N ALA A 86 15.37 -4.72 14.53
CA ALA A 86 15.04 -5.92 13.77
C ALA A 86 13.74 -5.80 12.96
N VAL A 87 13.45 -4.64 12.36
CA VAL A 87 12.36 -4.47 11.39
C VAL A 87 12.53 -5.48 10.25
N ASP A 88 11.45 -6.18 9.86
CA ASP A 88 11.52 -7.32 8.94
C ASP A 88 11.85 -6.93 7.49
N ALA A 89 11.49 -5.72 7.05
CA ALA A 89 11.89 -5.16 5.75
C ALA A 89 11.68 -3.64 5.68
N LEU A 90 12.40 -2.99 4.75
CA LEU A 90 12.12 -1.62 4.34
C LEU A 90 11.36 -1.60 3.01
N ILE A 91 10.34 -0.74 2.90
CA ILE A 91 9.65 -0.46 1.64
C ILE A 91 10.27 0.80 1.04
N VAL A 92 10.98 0.68 -0.06
CA VAL A 92 11.81 1.74 -0.64
C VAL A 92 11.48 2.04 -2.10
N GLN A 93 11.87 3.23 -2.60
CA GLN A 93 11.80 3.55 -4.02
C GLN A 93 13.02 4.35 -4.54
N ASP A 94 13.71 5.09 -3.67
CA ASP A 94 14.81 5.96 -4.10
C ASP A 94 16.04 5.16 -4.50
N PRO A 95 16.55 5.28 -5.74
CA PRO A 95 17.70 4.50 -6.20
C PRO A 95 18.99 4.78 -5.42
N GLY A 96 19.20 6.05 -4.99
CA GLY A 96 20.39 6.42 -4.21
C GLY A 96 20.38 5.77 -2.83
N LEU A 97 19.23 5.83 -2.13
CA LEU A 97 19.06 5.13 -0.87
C LEU A 97 19.25 3.61 -1.02
N ILE A 98 18.66 3.02 -2.07
CA ILE A 98 18.77 1.58 -2.34
C ILE A 98 20.25 1.18 -2.52
N ALA A 99 21.02 1.96 -3.28
CA ALA A 99 22.44 1.68 -3.49
C ALA A 99 23.23 1.72 -2.16
N LEU A 100 23.02 2.74 -1.34
CA LEU A 100 23.66 2.86 -0.02
C LEU A 100 23.26 1.72 0.92
N LEU A 101 21.98 1.33 0.94
CA LEU A 101 21.50 0.22 1.77
C LEU A 101 22.13 -1.12 1.34
N ARG A 102 22.30 -1.35 0.03
CA ARG A 102 22.96 -2.55 -0.47
C ARG A 102 24.46 -2.61 -0.13
N GLU A 103 25.11 -1.46 -0.08
CA GLU A 103 26.51 -1.35 0.31
C GLU A 103 26.70 -1.57 1.82
N ARG A 104 25.85 -0.95 2.67
CA ARG A 104 26.05 -0.91 4.12
C ARG A 104 25.30 -1.97 4.91
N ALA A 105 24.18 -2.45 4.39
CA ALA A 105 23.29 -3.43 5.04
C ALA A 105 22.77 -4.45 4.01
N PRO A 106 23.65 -5.27 3.37
CA PRO A 106 23.27 -6.18 2.28
C PRO A 106 22.22 -7.23 2.71
N GLU A 107 22.22 -7.61 3.97
CA GLU A 107 21.26 -8.59 4.53
C GLU A 107 19.86 -8.02 4.77
N LEU A 108 19.71 -6.70 4.75
CA LEU A 108 18.43 -6.05 4.96
C LEU A 108 17.46 -6.36 3.81
N LYS A 109 16.30 -6.88 4.14
CA LYS A 109 15.25 -7.13 3.15
C LYS A 109 14.66 -5.82 2.65
N LEU A 110 14.70 -5.63 1.33
CA LEU A 110 14.09 -4.50 0.66
C LEU A 110 12.87 -4.96 -0.14
N ASN A 111 11.75 -4.29 0.09
CA ASN A 111 10.52 -4.42 -0.68
C ASN A 111 10.38 -3.20 -1.59
N ALA A 112 10.22 -3.42 -2.90
CA ALA A 112 10.04 -2.34 -3.85
C ALA A 112 8.66 -1.71 -3.69
N SER A 113 8.62 -0.41 -3.44
CA SER A 113 7.35 0.32 -3.29
C SER A 113 6.52 0.28 -4.58
N THR A 114 5.19 0.31 -4.46
CA THR A 114 4.29 0.52 -5.62
C THR A 114 4.62 1.80 -6.39
N GLN A 115 5.26 2.78 -5.76
CA GLN A 115 5.71 4.02 -6.39
C GLN A 115 6.87 3.82 -7.39
N MET A 116 7.49 2.64 -7.43
CA MET A 116 8.41 2.25 -8.50
C MET A 116 7.69 1.83 -9.79
N SER A 117 6.36 1.77 -9.77
CA SER A 117 5.48 1.54 -10.93
C SER A 117 5.85 0.28 -11.73
N ILE A 118 6.04 -0.84 -11.06
CA ILE A 118 6.37 -2.10 -11.71
C ILE A 118 5.11 -2.70 -12.34
N THR A 119 5.15 -2.82 -13.67
CA THR A 119 3.99 -3.23 -14.49
C THR A 119 4.28 -4.41 -15.42
N ASN A 120 5.49 -4.95 -15.42
CA ASN A 120 5.88 -6.02 -16.34
C ASN A 120 6.96 -6.93 -15.75
N PRO A 121 7.16 -8.13 -16.34
CA PRO A 121 8.16 -9.09 -15.87
C PRO A 121 9.59 -8.56 -15.87
N ALA A 122 9.98 -7.75 -16.86
CA ALA A 122 11.34 -7.23 -16.97
C ALA A 122 11.70 -6.32 -15.78
N GLY A 123 10.76 -5.45 -15.37
CA GLY A 123 10.92 -4.61 -14.18
C GLY A 123 11.05 -5.44 -12.90
N ALA A 124 10.20 -6.46 -12.72
CA ALA A 124 10.26 -7.34 -11.56
C ALA A 124 11.58 -8.16 -11.53
N ARG A 125 12.05 -8.65 -12.68
CA ARG A 125 13.36 -9.34 -12.80
C ARG A 125 14.54 -8.43 -12.48
N LEU A 126 14.47 -7.16 -12.91
CA LEU A 126 15.51 -6.18 -12.57
C LEU A 126 15.61 -5.99 -11.05
N LEU A 127 14.48 -5.90 -10.36
CA LEU A 127 14.45 -5.81 -8.90
C LEU A 127 14.99 -7.08 -8.24
N ALA A 128 14.58 -8.26 -8.70
CA ALA A 128 15.12 -9.53 -8.23
C ALA A 128 16.65 -9.60 -8.36
N LYS A 129 17.19 -9.19 -9.52
CA LYS A 129 18.64 -9.11 -9.78
C LYS A 129 19.35 -8.15 -8.83
N ASN A 130 18.67 -7.08 -8.40
CA ASN A 130 19.19 -6.12 -7.43
C ASN A 130 18.88 -6.52 -5.96
N GLY A 131 18.53 -7.78 -5.72
CA GLY A 131 18.39 -8.36 -4.39
C GLY A 131 17.11 -7.97 -3.65
N PHE A 132 16.11 -7.39 -4.31
CA PHE A 132 14.84 -7.15 -3.66
C PHE A 132 14.14 -8.46 -3.28
N ALA A 133 13.62 -8.50 -2.06
CA ALA A 133 12.87 -9.65 -1.58
C ALA A 133 11.44 -9.68 -2.14
N ARG A 134 10.84 -8.49 -2.36
CA ARG A 134 9.44 -8.36 -2.76
C ARG A 134 9.22 -7.16 -3.68
N VAL A 135 8.26 -7.27 -4.58
CA VAL A 135 7.77 -6.16 -5.41
C VAL A 135 6.29 -5.89 -5.13
N VAL A 136 5.97 -4.64 -4.78
CA VAL A 136 4.58 -4.17 -4.73
C VAL A 136 4.19 -3.71 -6.13
N LEU A 137 3.35 -4.46 -6.80
CA LEU A 137 2.93 -4.17 -8.16
C LEU A 137 2.13 -2.88 -8.27
N ALA A 138 2.13 -2.29 -9.45
CA ALA A 138 1.22 -1.19 -9.79
C ALA A 138 -0.24 -1.65 -9.64
N ARG A 139 -1.12 -0.75 -9.16
CA ARG A 139 -2.54 -1.07 -8.86
C ARG A 139 -3.39 -1.25 -10.10
N GLU A 140 -2.89 -0.79 -11.23
CA GLU A 140 -3.58 -0.73 -12.52
C GLU A 140 -3.54 -2.06 -13.27
N LEU A 141 -2.86 -3.07 -12.71
CA LEU A 141 -2.69 -4.38 -13.36
C LEU A 141 -3.94 -5.25 -13.23
N SER A 142 -4.24 -5.95 -14.32
CA SER A 142 -5.21 -7.03 -14.32
C SER A 142 -4.63 -8.33 -13.77
N LEU A 143 -5.50 -9.27 -13.36
CA LEU A 143 -5.10 -10.59 -12.92
C LEU A 143 -4.28 -11.35 -13.98
N SER A 144 -4.55 -11.15 -15.28
CA SER A 144 -3.76 -11.75 -16.36
C SER A 144 -2.33 -11.20 -16.38
N GLN A 145 -2.18 -9.88 -16.27
CA GLN A 145 -0.85 -9.25 -16.21
C GLN A 145 -0.05 -9.65 -14.95
N ILE A 146 -0.73 -9.81 -13.81
CA ILE A 146 -0.09 -10.33 -12.59
C ILE A 146 0.44 -11.75 -12.83
N ARG A 147 -0.35 -12.64 -13.48
CA ARG A 147 0.11 -14.00 -13.86
C ARG A 147 1.30 -13.96 -14.81
N GLU A 148 1.31 -13.05 -15.79
CA GLU A 148 2.46 -12.86 -16.70
C GLU A 148 3.73 -12.46 -15.93
N ILE A 149 3.60 -11.55 -14.96
CA ILE A 149 4.74 -11.16 -14.11
C ILE A 149 5.21 -12.36 -13.28
N LYS A 150 4.29 -13.11 -12.69
CA LYS A 150 4.64 -14.32 -11.90
C LYS A 150 5.36 -15.35 -12.74
N GLU A 151 4.83 -15.65 -13.93
CA GLU A 151 5.47 -16.61 -14.85
C GLU A 151 6.84 -16.10 -15.30
N GLY A 152 6.94 -14.81 -15.63
CA GLY A 152 8.21 -14.18 -16.03
C GLY A 152 9.26 -14.07 -14.93
N THR A 153 8.90 -14.33 -13.65
CA THR A 153 9.82 -14.28 -12.49
C THR A 153 9.91 -15.61 -11.74
N LYS A 154 9.38 -16.69 -12.29
CA LYS A 154 9.30 -18.00 -11.62
C LYS A 154 10.64 -18.61 -11.20
N ASP A 155 11.72 -18.24 -11.91
CA ASP A 155 13.10 -18.64 -11.66
C ASP A 155 13.84 -17.70 -10.68
N THR A 156 13.14 -16.76 -10.06
CA THR A 156 13.68 -15.81 -9.08
C THR A 156 12.97 -15.97 -7.73
N PRO A 157 13.64 -15.62 -6.62
CA PRO A 157 13.03 -15.69 -5.30
C PRO A 157 12.08 -14.53 -4.99
N ILE A 158 11.86 -13.58 -5.93
CA ILE A 158 11.10 -12.37 -5.65
C ILE A 158 9.63 -12.68 -5.36
N GLU A 159 9.12 -12.16 -4.25
CA GLU A 159 7.72 -12.24 -3.88
C GLU A 159 6.90 -11.16 -4.58
N ILE A 160 5.63 -11.46 -4.84
CA ILE A 160 4.69 -10.52 -5.44
C ILE A 160 3.68 -10.06 -4.40
N GLU A 161 3.58 -8.74 -4.21
CA GLU A 161 2.59 -8.09 -3.36
C GLU A 161 1.64 -7.27 -4.23
N SER A 162 0.33 -7.38 -3.99
CA SER A 162 -0.70 -6.61 -4.68
C SER A 162 -1.70 -6.02 -3.71
N PHE A 163 -2.28 -4.86 -4.06
CA PHE A 163 -3.36 -4.29 -3.27
C PHE A 163 -4.65 -5.10 -3.43
N VAL A 164 -5.28 -5.40 -2.29
CA VAL A 164 -6.54 -6.14 -2.20
C VAL A 164 -7.73 -5.23 -1.90
N HIS A 165 -7.51 -4.14 -1.17
CA HIS A 165 -8.58 -3.24 -0.75
C HIS A 165 -8.09 -1.82 -0.51
N GLY A 166 -8.96 -0.84 -0.78
CA GLY A 166 -8.79 0.56 -0.44
C GLY A 166 -8.71 1.52 -1.63
N ALA A 167 -8.28 2.74 -1.37
CA ALA A 167 -8.36 3.83 -2.32
C ALA A 167 -7.50 3.62 -3.57
N LEU A 168 -8.13 3.73 -4.74
CA LEU A 168 -7.43 3.83 -6.02
C LEU A 168 -6.95 5.26 -6.29
N CYS A 169 -5.80 5.37 -6.93
CA CYS A 169 -5.27 6.62 -7.47
C CYS A 169 -5.72 6.79 -8.93
N MET A 170 -6.04 8.00 -9.35
CA MET A 170 -6.36 8.28 -10.77
C MET A 170 -5.13 8.21 -11.67
N SER A 171 -3.95 8.49 -11.11
CA SER A 171 -2.67 8.38 -11.82
C SER A 171 -2.00 7.04 -11.53
N VAL A 172 -1.11 6.63 -12.42
CA VAL A 172 -0.28 5.44 -12.24
C VAL A 172 0.49 5.54 -10.93
N SER A 173 0.17 4.66 -10.00
CA SER A 173 0.89 4.33 -8.76
C SER A 173 1.73 5.44 -8.11
N GLY A 174 1.14 6.62 -7.93
CA GLY A 174 1.82 7.74 -7.26
C GLY A 174 2.62 8.69 -8.17
N GLN A 175 2.61 8.49 -9.48
CA GLN A 175 3.29 9.36 -10.46
C GLN A 175 2.47 10.62 -10.81
N CYS A 176 1.68 11.13 -9.87
CA CYS A 176 0.79 12.26 -10.09
C CYS A 176 1.43 13.58 -9.64
N TYR A 177 1.51 14.55 -10.56
CA TYR A 177 1.98 15.91 -10.28
C TYR A 177 0.83 16.92 -10.07
N PHE A 178 -0.42 16.48 -10.05
CA PHE A 178 -1.59 17.36 -10.00
C PHE A 178 -1.59 18.28 -8.77
N SER A 179 -1.29 17.73 -7.58
CA SER A 179 -1.16 18.53 -6.36
C SER A 179 0.02 19.50 -6.39
N SER A 180 1.09 19.18 -7.12
CA SER A 180 2.25 20.06 -7.27
C SER A 180 1.91 21.24 -8.15
N VAL A 181 1.20 21.02 -9.26
CA VAL A 181 0.78 22.08 -10.20
C VAL A 181 -0.23 23.02 -9.55
N LEU A 182 -1.21 22.51 -8.82
CA LEU A 182 -2.27 23.32 -8.21
C LEU A 182 -1.87 24.00 -6.90
N GLY A 183 -0.89 23.48 -6.17
CA GLY A 183 -0.62 23.98 -4.82
C GLY A 183 0.76 23.65 -4.28
N SER A 184 1.76 23.44 -5.15
CA SER A 184 3.16 23.16 -4.78
C SER A 184 3.34 22.00 -3.78
N ARG A 185 2.43 21.01 -3.80
CA ARG A 185 2.40 19.87 -2.88
C ARG A 185 2.78 18.57 -3.60
N SER A 186 3.91 17.99 -3.27
CA SER A 186 4.35 16.74 -3.89
C SER A 186 3.54 15.53 -3.39
N GLY A 187 2.77 14.92 -4.29
CA GLY A 187 2.06 13.67 -3.97
C GLY A 187 2.99 12.50 -3.71
N ASN A 188 4.15 12.45 -4.38
CA ASN A 188 5.17 11.42 -4.14
C ASN A 188 5.76 11.53 -2.72
N ARG A 189 5.90 12.74 -2.21
CA ARG A 189 6.41 13.01 -0.86
C ARG A 189 5.32 13.02 0.23
N GLY A 190 4.17 12.41 -0.04
CA GLY A 190 3.10 12.23 0.95
C GLY A 190 2.18 13.44 1.14
N MET A 191 2.30 14.49 0.33
CA MET A 191 1.56 15.74 0.48
C MET A 191 0.40 15.88 -0.52
N CYS A 192 -0.11 14.77 -1.07
CA CYS A 192 -1.23 14.79 -2.01
C CYS A 192 -2.48 15.43 -1.39
N ALA A 193 -2.99 16.49 -2.02
CA ALA A 193 -4.23 17.17 -1.62
C ALA A 193 -5.49 16.51 -2.19
N GLN A 194 -5.36 15.40 -2.91
CA GLN A 194 -6.45 14.67 -3.57
C GLN A 194 -7.28 15.53 -4.54
N PRO A 195 -6.68 16.36 -5.43
CA PRO A 195 -7.44 17.22 -6.33
C PRO A 195 -8.34 16.43 -7.30
N CYS A 196 -7.98 15.18 -7.63
CA CYS A 196 -8.84 14.29 -8.43
C CYS A 196 -10.19 13.96 -7.76
N ARG A 197 -10.41 14.34 -6.51
CA ARG A 197 -11.68 14.16 -5.77
C ARG A 197 -12.57 15.40 -5.81
N LEU A 198 -12.06 16.51 -6.34
CA LEU A 198 -12.84 17.72 -6.56
C LEU A 198 -13.80 17.55 -7.74
N PRO A 199 -14.81 18.45 -7.86
CA PRO A 199 -15.70 18.44 -9.00
C PRO A 199 -14.95 18.80 -10.30
N PHE A 200 -14.70 17.80 -11.12
CA PHE A 200 -14.26 17.95 -12.51
C PHE A 200 -15.25 17.22 -13.39
N SER A 201 -15.74 17.87 -14.41
CA SER A 201 -16.71 17.30 -15.32
C SER A 201 -16.28 17.44 -16.79
N VAL A 202 -16.69 16.47 -17.59
CA VAL A 202 -16.65 16.51 -19.05
C VAL A 202 -18.09 16.50 -19.58
N PRO A 203 -18.34 16.92 -20.83
CA PRO A 203 -19.67 16.81 -21.42
C PRO A 203 -20.22 15.36 -21.30
N GLY A 204 -21.41 15.20 -20.70
CA GLY A 204 -22.02 13.89 -20.45
C GLY A 204 -21.40 13.11 -19.28
N GLY A 205 -20.56 13.73 -18.48
CA GLY A 205 -19.96 13.16 -17.27
C GLY A 205 -20.84 13.28 -16.01
N THR A 206 -20.29 12.86 -14.88
CA THR A 206 -20.96 12.81 -13.56
C THR A 206 -20.68 14.03 -12.69
N GLY A 207 -19.79 14.93 -13.12
CA GLY A 207 -19.28 16.04 -12.30
C GLY A 207 -18.09 15.69 -11.43
N HIS A 208 -17.67 14.41 -11.35
CA HIS A 208 -16.50 13.94 -10.60
C HIS A 208 -15.70 12.91 -11.42
N ASP A 209 -15.47 13.24 -12.69
CA ASP A 209 -14.94 12.33 -13.69
C ASP A 209 -13.44 11.95 -13.53
N LEU A 210 -12.81 12.42 -12.47
CA LEU A 210 -11.48 11.99 -12.01
C LEU A 210 -11.51 11.17 -10.72
N SER A 211 -12.69 10.96 -10.11
CA SER A 211 -12.82 10.28 -8.83
C SER A 211 -13.13 8.79 -9.02
N LEU A 212 -12.13 7.92 -8.83
CA LEU A 212 -12.34 6.48 -8.86
C LEU A 212 -13.02 5.98 -7.58
N LYS A 213 -13.85 4.93 -7.71
CA LYS A 213 -14.29 4.08 -6.61
C LYS A 213 -13.09 3.43 -5.93
N ASP A 214 -13.31 2.87 -4.75
CA ASP A 214 -12.28 2.12 -4.04
C ASP A 214 -12.19 0.68 -4.57
N LEU A 215 -10.97 0.13 -4.60
CA LEU A 215 -10.75 -1.28 -4.93
C LEU A 215 -11.31 -2.17 -3.82
N SER A 216 -11.95 -3.28 -4.19
CA SER A 216 -12.12 -4.41 -3.27
C SER A 216 -12.07 -5.74 -4.01
N MET A 217 -11.03 -6.50 -3.71
CA MET A 217 -10.84 -7.91 -4.09
C MET A 217 -10.98 -8.84 -2.87
N ILE A 218 -11.51 -8.35 -1.74
CA ILE A 218 -11.58 -9.13 -0.50
C ILE A 218 -12.31 -10.45 -0.72
N ALA A 219 -13.48 -10.44 -1.34
CA ALA A 219 -14.24 -11.66 -1.63
C ALA A 219 -13.58 -12.59 -2.67
N ARG A 220 -12.51 -12.13 -3.33
CA ARG A 220 -11.83 -12.82 -4.43
C ARG A 220 -10.32 -12.95 -4.16
N ILE A 221 -9.91 -13.00 -2.90
CA ILE A 221 -8.48 -13.09 -2.49
C ILE A 221 -7.82 -14.32 -3.11
N SER A 222 -8.53 -15.44 -3.22
CA SER A 222 -8.04 -16.66 -3.86
C SER A 222 -7.65 -16.48 -5.33
N GLU A 223 -8.29 -15.56 -6.05
CA GLU A 223 -7.91 -15.27 -7.43
C GLU A 223 -6.57 -14.52 -7.53
N LEU A 224 -6.26 -13.63 -6.55
CA LEU A 224 -4.95 -13.02 -6.43
C LEU A 224 -3.88 -14.05 -6.09
N GLU A 225 -4.16 -14.96 -5.17
CA GLU A 225 -3.26 -16.06 -4.81
C GLU A 225 -2.99 -16.98 -6.00
N ASN A 226 -4.02 -17.37 -6.74
CA ASN A 226 -3.91 -18.16 -7.97
C ASN A 226 -3.19 -17.40 -9.10
N ALA A 227 -3.16 -16.07 -9.04
CA ALA A 227 -2.36 -15.26 -9.96
C ALA A 227 -0.88 -15.15 -9.53
N GLY A 228 -0.51 -15.72 -8.38
CA GLY A 228 0.85 -15.77 -7.86
C GLY A 228 1.20 -14.67 -6.87
N VAL A 229 0.21 -13.94 -6.36
CA VAL A 229 0.39 -12.97 -5.27
C VAL A 229 0.63 -13.71 -3.96
N THR A 230 1.67 -13.33 -3.23
CA THR A 230 2.04 -13.91 -1.93
C THR A 230 1.61 -13.04 -0.75
N SER A 231 1.43 -11.72 -0.98
CA SER A 231 1.02 -10.77 0.04
C SER A 231 -0.11 -9.87 -0.46
N ALA A 232 -1.22 -9.89 0.26
CA ALA A 232 -2.41 -9.06 0.02
C ALA A 232 -2.33 -7.78 0.86
N LYS A 233 -2.08 -6.65 0.20
CA LYS A 233 -1.90 -5.36 0.85
C LYS A 233 -3.19 -4.56 0.94
N ILE A 234 -3.51 -4.10 2.14
CA ILE A 234 -4.62 -3.19 2.40
C ILE A 234 -4.11 -1.74 2.35
N GLU A 235 -4.69 -0.87 1.52
CA GLU A 235 -4.38 0.56 1.54
C GLU A 235 -5.14 1.24 2.69
N GLY A 236 -4.47 2.12 3.46
CA GLY A 236 -5.21 2.82 4.50
C GLY A 236 -4.44 3.42 5.67
N ARG A 237 -3.14 3.76 5.55
CA ARG A 237 -2.36 4.37 6.66
C ARG A 237 -2.94 5.68 7.21
N MET A 238 -3.77 6.38 6.44
CA MET A 238 -4.49 7.58 6.89
C MET A 238 -5.91 7.27 7.37
N LYS A 239 -6.24 6.01 7.62
CA LYS A 239 -7.56 5.58 8.03
C LYS A 239 -7.63 5.30 9.52
N ARG A 240 -8.87 5.39 10.05
CA ARG A 240 -9.14 5.12 11.46
C ARG A 240 -8.96 3.64 11.81
N PRO A 241 -8.71 3.32 13.09
CA PRO A 241 -8.55 1.93 13.55
C PRO A 241 -9.73 1.02 13.18
N GLU A 242 -10.97 1.54 13.16
CA GLU A 242 -12.16 0.77 12.82
C GLU A 242 -12.13 0.26 11.37
N TYR A 243 -11.66 1.11 10.44
CA TYR A 243 -11.46 0.67 9.05
C TYR A 243 -10.37 -0.40 8.96
N VAL A 244 -9.25 -0.20 9.66
CA VAL A 244 -8.13 -1.14 9.64
C VAL A 244 -8.58 -2.49 10.19
N ALA A 245 -9.30 -2.51 11.31
CA ALA A 245 -9.84 -3.72 11.90
C ALA A 245 -10.77 -4.45 10.93
N ALA A 246 -11.77 -3.74 10.38
CA ALA A 246 -12.76 -4.34 9.50
C ALA A 246 -12.15 -4.89 8.21
N ALA A 247 -11.25 -4.12 7.56
CA ALA A 247 -10.59 -4.55 6.32
C ALA A 247 -9.66 -5.75 6.55
N THR A 248 -8.89 -5.74 7.66
CA THR A 248 -7.99 -6.84 8.00
C THR A 248 -8.76 -8.11 8.33
N ALA A 249 -9.79 -8.04 9.17
CA ALA A 249 -10.62 -9.18 9.52
C ALA A 249 -11.30 -9.78 8.27
N ALA A 250 -11.88 -8.95 7.40
CA ALA A 250 -12.51 -9.42 6.17
C ALA A 250 -11.51 -10.11 5.23
N CYS A 251 -10.29 -9.57 5.09
CA CYS A 251 -9.21 -10.23 4.34
C CYS A 251 -8.81 -11.56 4.98
N ARG A 252 -8.74 -11.63 6.32
CA ARG A 252 -8.39 -12.87 7.04
C ARG A 252 -9.44 -13.96 6.81
N TYR A 253 -10.74 -13.64 7.00
CA TYR A 253 -11.81 -14.60 6.71
C TYR A 253 -11.71 -15.15 5.29
N SER A 254 -11.53 -14.28 4.30
CA SER A 254 -11.44 -14.67 2.90
C SER A 254 -10.19 -15.52 2.60
N ALA A 255 -9.04 -15.15 3.17
CA ALA A 255 -7.78 -15.89 2.97
C ALA A 255 -7.81 -17.28 3.63
N ASP A 256 -8.58 -17.44 4.71
CA ASP A 256 -8.80 -18.71 5.39
C ASP A 256 -9.92 -19.56 4.72
N GLY A 257 -10.47 -19.08 3.60
CA GLY A 257 -11.56 -19.76 2.90
C GLY A 257 -12.90 -19.75 3.66
N GLN A 258 -13.05 -18.86 4.64
CA GLN A 258 -14.25 -18.72 5.44
C GLN A 258 -15.20 -17.67 4.88
N PRO A 259 -16.52 -17.83 5.06
CA PRO A 259 -17.48 -16.81 4.66
C PRO A 259 -17.29 -15.53 5.47
N ILE A 260 -17.24 -14.39 4.78
CA ILE A 260 -17.12 -13.08 5.43
C ILE A 260 -18.46 -12.73 6.09
N PRO A 261 -18.50 -12.42 7.40
CA PRO A 261 -19.73 -12.02 8.07
C PRO A 261 -20.39 -10.81 7.36
N LEU A 262 -21.73 -10.85 7.20
CA LEU A 262 -22.48 -9.79 6.52
C LEU A 262 -22.27 -8.43 7.18
N GLU A 263 -22.34 -8.38 8.50
CA GLU A 263 -22.09 -7.16 9.29
C GLU A 263 -20.74 -6.54 8.98
N LEU A 264 -19.68 -7.36 8.77
CA LEU A 264 -18.35 -6.88 8.43
C LEU A 264 -18.31 -6.25 7.04
N THR A 265 -19.04 -6.82 6.09
CA THR A 265 -19.16 -6.28 4.72
C THR A 265 -19.95 -4.95 4.71
N GLU A 266 -21.02 -4.88 5.48
CA GLU A 266 -21.81 -3.66 5.65
C GLU A 266 -21.00 -2.56 6.33
N ASN A 267 -20.27 -2.89 7.40
CA ASN A 267 -19.36 -1.96 8.09
C ASN A 267 -18.29 -1.41 7.15
N LEU A 268 -17.64 -2.24 6.33
CA LEU A 268 -16.66 -1.78 5.34
C LEU A 268 -17.27 -0.80 4.35
N SER A 269 -18.47 -1.06 3.86
CA SER A 269 -19.17 -0.18 2.94
C SER A 269 -19.55 1.15 3.59
N ALA A 270 -19.97 1.13 4.85
CA ALA A 270 -20.36 2.31 5.61
C ALA A 270 -19.18 3.17 6.05
N VAL A 271 -18.10 2.54 6.53
CA VAL A 271 -16.90 3.25 7.02
C VAL A 271 -16.08 3.82 5.86
N PHE A 272 -16.04 3.14 4.72
CA PHE A 272 -15.20 3.56 3.61
C PHE A 272 -15.65 3.01 2.25
N SER A 273 -16.46 3.76 1.52
CA SER A 273 -16.64 3.53 0.08
C SER A 273 -17.00 4.83 -0.65
N ARG A 274 -16.58 4.93 -1.92
CA ARG A 274 -16.95 6.00 -2.84
C ARG A 274 -18.01 5.47 -3.80
N SER A 275 -19.27 5.49 -3.40
CA SER A 275 -20.39 4.92 -4.19
C SER A 275 -20.19 3.43 -4.50
N GLY A 276 -19.64 2.66 -3.54
CA GLY A 276 -19.31 1.25 -3.71
C GLY A 276 -17.85 0.99 -4.09
N PHE A 277 -17.58 -0.25 -4.44
CA PHE A 277 -16.25 -0.75 -4.80
C PHE A 277 -16.14 -1.04 -6.30
N THR A 278 -14.92 -1.22 -6.77
CA THR A 278 -14.63 -1.62 -8.15
C THR A 278 -13.57 -2.72 -8.19
N THR A 279 -13.69 -3.61 -9.19
CA THR A 279 -12.68 -4.58 -9.58
C THR A 279 -12.20 -4.34 -11.02
N GLY A 280 -12.45 -3.14 -11.57
CA GLY A 280 -12.20 -2.82 -12.97
C GLY A 280 -10.78 -3.12 -13.42
N TYR A 281 -9.76 -2.74 -12.64
CA TYR A 281 -8.37 -3.07 -12.94
C TYR A 281 -8.10 -4.58 -12.89
N PRO A 282 -8.35 -5.30 -11.79
CA PRO A 282 -8.17 -6.75 -11.73
C PRO A 282 -8.87 -7.52 -12.86
N ASP A 283 -10.05 -7.09 -13.26
CA ASP A 283 -10.83 -7.73 -14.31
C ASP A 283 -10.43 -7.28 -15.73
N GLY A 284 -9.56 -6.28 -15.87
CA GLY A 284 -9.20 -5.67 -17.15
C GLY A 284 -10.37 -4.92 -17.81
N LYS A 285 -11.39 -4.51 -17.02
CA LYS A 285 -12.59 -3.82 -17.47
C LYS A 285 -12.55 -2.36 -17.06
N LEU A 286 -11.96 -1.54 -17.91
CA LEU A 286 -11.87 -0.11 -17.68
C LEU A 286 -13.10 0.60 -18.26
N GLY A 287 -13.77 1.42 -17.44
CA GLY A 287 -14.98 2.11 -17.89
C GLY A 287 -15.56 3.07 -16.87
N ARG A 288 -16.71 3.68 -17.23
CA ARG A 288 -17.40 4.68 -16.39
C ARG A 288 -17.85 4.13 -15.04
N GLU A 289 -18.08 2.85 -14.92
CA GLU A 289 -18.48 2.16 -13.68
C GLU A 289 -17.38 2.17 -12.60
N MET A 290 -16.12 2.44 -12.99
CA MET A 290 -15.02 2.60 -12.04
C MET A 290 -15.06 3.94 -11.30
N PHE A 291 -15.83 4.92 -11.76
CA PHE A 291 -15.90 6.24 -11.15
C PHE A 291 -17.00 6.31 -10.10
N GLY A 292 -16.76 7.09 -9.06
CA GLY A 292 -17.69 7.25 -7.97
C GLY A 292 -17.33 8.42 -7.06
N ILE A 293 -18.34 8.91 -6.37
CA ILE A 293 -18.20 10.01 -5.41
C ILE A 293 -18.54 9.53 -4.02
N ARG A 294 -18.03 10.24 -3.02
CA ARG A 294 -18.47 10.10 -1.65
C ARG A 294 -19.46 11.20 -1.34
N SER A 295 -20.69 10.83 -0.99
CA SER A 295 -21.76 11.76 -0.66
C SER A 295 -21.54 12.47 0.68
N ASP A 296 -20.70 11.91 1.57
CA ASP A 296 -20.41 12.46 2.88
C ASP A 296 -18.98 12.98 3.02
N ARG A 297 -18.83 14.30 3.26
CA ARG A 297 -17.54 14.95 3.50
C ARG A 297 -16.93 14.66 4.89
N LYS A 298 -17.68 14.05 5.81
CA LYS A 298 -17.27 13.85 7.21
C LYS A 298 -16.20 12.79 7.46
N SER A 299 -15.77 12.08 6.42
CA SER A 299 -14.81 10.99 6.55
C SER A 299 -13.53 11.18 5.74
N VAL A 300 -13.17 12.43 5.46
CA VAL A 300 -11.89 12.83 4.87
C VAL A 300 -11.00 13.38 5.99
N VAL A 301 -10.63 12.55 6.93
CA VAL A 301 -9.38 12.68 7.73
C VAL A 301 -9.04 11.31 8.28
#